data_3c558cf6f3aa051a3dd7197d8335c6d0
#
_entry.id   3c558cf6f3aa051a3dd7197d8335c6d0
#
_cell.length_a   1.000
_cell.length_b   1.000
_cell.length_c   1.000
_cell.angle_alpha   90.00
_cell.angle_beta   90.00
_cell.angle_gamma   90.00
#
_symmetry.space_group_name_H-M   'P 1'
#
loop_
_entity.id
_entity.type
_entity.pdbx_description
1 polymer ?
#
loop_
_entity_poly.entity_id
_entity_poly.type
_entity_poly.pdbx_seq_one_letter_code
_entity_poly.pdbx_strand_id
1 'polypeptide(L)'
;MLFYFDPRYLLFVLVPTLIISAAVQWYLKATFNKWRQIRNSAGLTGAQIADELFARAADLPRAEIGRTGEMGARGGRPGRPSRPLLQRIPIQRSTAGELSDHFDPKANVVRLSNAIATQPSVAAMAVVAHELGHVQQQQWRSPLMVTRDFLVPALRFSPTLSYILIFAGLIFSSSGLLWLGVAFFGLVVLFAIFTLPVEFDASRRGLRLLRETGLMQTEQDAAGARAVLTAAALTYVGAAATAILQLLYFVMLAGGRRN
;
A
#
# COMPACT_ATOMS: atom_id res chain seq x y z
N MET A 1 -4.99 24.11 -18.57
CA MET A 1 -3.86 25.04 -18.60
C MET A 1 -4.02 26.24 -17.65
N LEU A 2 -5.24 26.77 -17.43
CA LEU A 2 -5.50 27.93 -16.56
C LEU A 2 -5.12 27.74 -15.06
N PHE A 3 -5.18 26.53 -14.53
CA PHE A 3 -4.85 26.27 -13.10
C PHE A 3 -3.37 26.40 -12.76
N TYR A 4 -2.50 26.03 -13.70
CA TYR A 4 -1.05 26.03 -13.46
C TYR A 4 -0.44 27.43 -13.37
N PHE A 5 -1.19 28.47 -13.74
CA PHE A 5 -0.77 29.87 -13.65
C PHE A 5 -1.39 30.62 -12.47
N ASP A 6 -2.27 29.99 -11.66
CA ASP A 6 -2.74 30.59 -10.43
C ASP A 6 -1.61 30.55 -9.37
N PRO A 7 -1.12 31.70 -8.91
CA PRO A 7 -0.05 31.75 -7.89
C PRO A 7 -0.40 30.98 -6.61
N ARG A 8 -1.68 30.91 -6.27
CA ARG A 8 -2.17 30.13 -5.11
C ARG A 8 -1.99 28.64 -5.35
N TYR A 9 -2.32 28.14 -6.55
CA TYR A 9 -2.11 26.75 -6.90
C TYR A 9 -0.61 26.39 -6.85
N LEU A 10 0.22 27.22 -7.43
CA LEU A 10 1.69 27.02 -7.43
C LEU A 10 2.22 26.93 -6.00
N LEU A 11 1.83 27.87 -5.14
CA LEU A 11 2.39 27.97 -3.80
C LEU A 11 1.82 26.92 -2.82
N PHE A 12 0.51 26.67 -2.86
CA PHE A 12 -0.17 25.82 -1.86
C PHE A 12 -0.38 24.36 -2.29
N VAL A 13 -0.24 24.07 -3.58
CA VAL A 13 -0.43 22.70 -4.08
C VAL A 13 0.82 22.20 -4.79
N LEU A 14 1.24 22.84 -5.89
CA LEU A 14 2.30 22.31 -6.73
C LEU A 14 3.64 22.20 -5.99
N VAL A 15 4.10 23.28 -5.39
CA VAL A 15 5.38 23.30 -4.67
C VAL A 15 5.40 22.33 -3.50
N PRO A 16 4.43 22.31 -2.56
CA PRO A 16 4.37 21.31 -1.49
C PRO A 16 4.28 19.89 -2.02
N THR A 17 3.50 19.62 -3.07
CA THR A 17 3.39 18.30 -3.69
C THR A 17 4.73 17.82 -4.24
N LEU A 18 5.47 18.69 -4.95
CA LEU A 18 6.80 18.34 -5.48
C LEU A 18 7.80 18.05 -4.35
N ILE A 19 7.80 18.87 -3.30
CA ILE A 19 8.67 18.67 -2.14
C ILE A 19 8.36 17.35 -1.43
N ILE A 20 7.08 17.11 -1.12
CA ILE A 20 6.64 15.88 -0.44
C ILE A 20 7.01 14.66 -1.30
N SER A 21 6.68 14.70 -2.60
CA SER A 21 6.95 13.60 -3.52
C SER A 21 8.45 13.32 -3.66
N ALA A 22 9.26 14.36 -3.82
CA ALA A 22 10.72 14.23 -3.92
C ALA A 22 11.34 13.68 -2.62
N ALA A 23 10.92 14.20 -1.47
CA ALA A 23 11.42 13.76 -0.16
C ALA A 23 11.09 12.29 0.11
N VAL A 24 9.84 11.89 -0.14
CA VAL A 24 9.37 10.51 0.06
C VAL A 24 10.07 9.54 -0.90
N GLN A 25 10.18 9.90 -2.19
CA GLN A 25 10.86 9.07 -3.18
C GLN A 25 12.36 8.93 -2.88
N TRP A 26 13.01 10.03 -2.47
CA TRP A 26 14.40 10.00 -2.05
C TRP A 26 14.60 9.08 -0.84
N TYR A 27 13.75 9.22 0.19
CA TYR A 27 13.82 8.40 1.40
C TYR A 27 13.60 6.92 1.10
N LEU A 28 12.59 6.59 0.27
CA LEU A 28 12.31 5.23 -0.18
C LEU A 28 13.54 4.64 -0.88
N LYS A 29 14.07 5.34 -1.91
CA LYS A 29 15.23 4.87 -2.68
C LYS A 29 16.48 4.71 -1.82
N ALA A 30 16.76 5.67 -0.95
CA ALA A 30 17.91 5.62 -0.05
C ALA A 30 17.82 4.42 0.92
N THR A 31 16.63 4.23 1.54
CA THR A 31 16.38 3.12 2.46
C THR A 31 16.45 1.79 1.74
N PHE A 32 15.78 1.66 0.59
CA PHE A 32 15.80 0.44 -0.22
C PHE A 32 17.22 0.09 -0.66
N ASN A 33 17.98 1.05 -1.19
CA ASN A 33 19.36 0.83 -1.64
C ASN A 33 20.30 0.43 -0.50
N LYS A 34 20.11 0.95 0.70
CA LYS A 34 20.86 0.52 1.89
C LYS A 34 20.59 -0.94 2.19
N TRP A 35 19.33 -1.34 2.31
CA TRP A 35 18.95 -2.67 2.79
C TRP A 35 18.98 -3.76 1.72
N ARG A 36 19.01 -3.40 0.44
CA ARG A 36 19.25 -4.36 -0.66
C ARG A 36 20.68 -4.88 -0.68
N GLN A 37 21.64 -4.13 -0.12
CA GLN A 37 23.05 -4.54 -0.03
C GLN A 37 23.34 -5.41 1.19
N ILE A 38 22.44 -5.43 2.15
CA ILE A 38 22.60 -6.19 3.39
C ILE A 38 21.94 -7.56 3.21
N ARG A 39 22.75 -8.61 3.34
CA ARG A 39 22.26 -10.00 3.27
C ARG A 39 21.36 -10.29 4.47
N ASN A 40 20.20 -10.92 4.24
CA ASN A 40 19.35 -11.39 5.32
C ASN A 40 19.99 -12.59 6.04
N SER A 41 19.67 -12.78 7.32
CA SER A 41 20.28 -13.84 8.17
C SER A 41 19.94 -15.25 7.68
N ALA A 42 18.79 -15.45 7.05
CA ALA A 42 18.42 -16.74 6.46
C ALA A 42 19.26 -17.09 5.22
N GLY A 43 19.94 -16.12 4.61
CA GLY A 43 20.74 -16.32 3.39
C GLY A 43 19.91 -16.66 2.15
N LEU A 44 18.59 -16.49 2.20
CA LEU A 44 17.63 -16.89 1.17
C LEU A 44 17.29 -15.74 0.25
N THR A 45 17.15 -16.04 -1.04
CA THR A 45 16.63 -15.07 -2.03
C THR A 45 15.14 -14.77 -1.75
N GLY A 46 14.60 -13.68 -2.33
CA GLY A 46 13.19 -13.36 -2.12
C GLY A 46 12.24 -14.46 -2.58
N ALA A 47 12.54 -15.14 -3.69
CA ALA A 47 11.73 -16.28 -4.12
C ALA A 47 11.77 -17.43 -3.10
N GLN A 48 12.96 -17.75 -2.57
CA GLN A 48 13.11 -18.77 -1.51
C GLN A 48 12.44 -18.36 -0.21
N ILE A 49 12.50 -17.08 0.18
CA ILE A 49 11.76 -16.54 1.34
C ILE A 49 10.26 -16.75 1.17
N ALA A 50 9.73 -16.50 -0.01
CA ALA A 50 8.30 -16.72 -0.27
C ALA A 50 7.92 -18.21 -0.15
N ASP A 51 8.72 -19.10 -0.73
CA ASP A 51 8.51 -20.55 -0.63
C ASP A 51 8.57 -21.04 0.82
N GLU A 52 9.56 -20.57 1.59
CA GLU A 52 9.70 -20.92 3.01
C GLU A 52 8.55 -20.34 3.87
N LEU A 53 8.12 -19.11 3.60
CA LEU A 53 6.97 -18.52 4.28
C LEU A 53 5.71 -19.34 4.05
N PHE A 54 5.46 -19.78 2.82
CA PHE A 54 4.31 -20.65 2.53
C PHE A 54 4.44 -22.02 3.21
N ALA A 55 5.63 -22.63 3.16
CA ALA A 55 5.86 -23.96 3.75
C ALA A 55 5.66 -23.91 5.27
N ARG A 56 6.35 -23.00 5.96
CA ARG A 56 6.30 -22.92 7.43
C ARG A 56 4.97 -22.39 7.95
N ALA A 57 4.34 -21.43 7.24
CA ALA A 57 3.06 -20.88 7.65
C ALA A 57 1.88 -21.86 7.44
N ALA A 58 2.05 -22.89 6.59
CA ALA A 58 1.02 -23.93 6.43
C ALA A 58 0.80 -24.75 7.70
N ASP A 59 1.86 -24.95 8.48
CA ASP A 59 1.82 -25.72 9.73
C ASP A 59 1.41 -24.87 10.95
N LEU A 60 1.39 -23.54 10.80
CA LEU A 60 1.01 -22.65 11.89
C LEU A 60 -0.52 -22.45 11.92
N PRO A 61 -1.17 -22.67 13.07
CA PRO A 61 -2.60 -22.46 13.20
C PRO A 61 -2.93 -20.97 13.09
N ARG A 62 -4.05 -20.65 12.45
CA ARG A 62 -4.60 -19.31 12.45
C ARG A 62 -5.00 -18.95 13.89
N ALA A 63 -4.20 -18.12 14.54
CA ALA A 63 -4.61 -17.54 15.80
C ALA A 63 -5.83 -16.64 15.57
N GLU A 64 -6.95 -16.91 16.24
CA GLU A 64 -8.07 -15.98 16.25
C GLU A 64 -7.62 -14.71 17.01
N ILE A 65 -7.39 -13.65 16.25
CA ILE A 65 -7.08 -12.34 16.82
C ILE A 65 -8.38 -11.85 17.45
N GLY A 66 -8.43 -11.93 18.78
CA GLY A 66 -9.50 -11.31 19.54
C GLY A 66 -9.57 -9.81 19.21
N ARG A 67 -10.75 -9.22 19.28
CA ARG A 67 -11.04 -7.80 19.02
C ARG A 67 -10.22 -6.81 19.86
N THR A 68 -9.42 -7.26 20.79
CA THR A 68 -8.64 -6.48 21.77
C THR A 68 -7.13 -6.59 21.58
N GLY A 69 -6.63 -7.18 20.50
CA GLY A 69 -5.17 -7.26 20.27
C GLY A 69 -4.41 -8.20 21.23
N GLU A 70 -5.07 -8.80 22.19
CA GLU A 70 -4.50 -9.80 23.08
C GLU A 70 -4.62 -11.20 22.46
N MET A 71 -3.52 -11.91 22.47
CA MET A 71 -3.40 -13.30 22.01
C MET A 71 -4.15 -14.22 22.99
N GLY A 72 -5.47 -14.28 22.85
CA GLY A 72 -6.29 -15.26 23.56
C GLY A 72 -6.31 -16.56 22.77
N ALA A 73 -5.56 -17.55 23.22
CA ALA A 73 -5.75 -18.95 22.81
C ALA A 73 -7.14 -19.41 23.29
N ARG A 74 -8.20 -19.00 22.59
CA ARG A 74 -9.51 -19.62 22.76
C ARG A 74 -9.60 -20.79 21.79
N GLY A 75 -9.60 -21.98 22.36
CA GLY A 75 -9.72 -23.25 21.69
C GLY A 75 -10.77 -23.23 20.58
N GLY A 76 -10.30 -23.54 19.36
CA GLY A 76 -11.20 -23.80 18.26
C GLY A 76 -12.21 -24.86 18.65
N ARG A 77 -13.44 -24.75 18.17
CA ARG A 77 -14.45 -25.80 18.35
C ARG A 77 -13.85 -27.12 17.91
N PRO A 78 -13.90 -28.17 18.76
CA PRO A 78 -13.41 -29.49 18.40
C PRO A 78 -14.06 -29.96 17.10
N GLY A 79 -13.23 -30.31 16.10
CA GLY A 79 -13.70 -30.88 14.85
C GLY A 79 -13.63 -30.02 13.58
N ARG A 80 -13.25 -28.74 13.65
CA ARG A 80 -12.89 -27.98 12.42
C ARG A 80 -11.38 -27.90 12.26
N PRO A 81 -10.81 -28.35 11.11
CA PRO A 81 -9.41 -28.15 10.85
C PRO A 81 -9.09 -26.65 10.90
N SER A 82 -8.10 -26.29 11.70
CA SER A 82 -7.61 -24.90 11.77
C SER A 82 -7.13 -24.50 10.38
N ARG A 83 -7.67 -23.40 9.84
CA ARG A 83 -7.17 -22.88 8.57
C ARG A 83 -5.69 -22.51 8.75
N PRO A 84 -4.81 -22.85 7.79
CA PRO A 84 -3.41 -22.45 7.85
C PRO A 84 -3.28 -20.93 7.92
N LEU A 85 -2.21 -20.46 8.53
CA LEU A 85 -1.90 -19.04 8.68
C LEU A 85 -1.81 -18.35 7.31
N LEU A 86 -1.29 -19.06 6.30
CA LEU A 86 -1.16 -18.60 4.92
C LEU A 86 -1.30 -19.81 3.97
N GLN A 87 -2.15 -19.70 2.96
CA GLN A 87 -2.27 -20.71 1.90
C GLN A 87 -1.37 -20.35 0.72
N ARG A 88 -0.73 -21.36 0.13
CA ARG A 88 0.17 -21.16 -1.02
C ARG A 88 -0.59 -20.67 -2.24
N ILE A 89 -0.02 -19.67 -2.92
CA ILE A 89 -0.43 -19.19 -4.22
C ILE A 89 0.78 -19.13 -5.16
N PRO A 90 0.58 -19.05 -6.49
CA PRO A 90 1.70 -18.94 -7.42
C PRO A 90 2.52 -17.67 -7.24
N ILE A 91 3.84 -17.80 -7.43
CA ILE A 91 4.78 -16.69 -7.52
C ILE A 91 5.25 -16.59 -8.97
N GLN A 92 5.16 -15.40 -9.54
CA GLN A 92 5.59 -15.10 -10.91
C GLN A 92 6.65 -14.02 -10.92
N ARG A 93 7.50 -14.00 -11.92
CA ARG A 93 8.42 -12.88 -12.14
C ARG A 93 7.67 -11.72 -12.81
N SER A 94 7.90 -10.51 -12.29
CA SER A 94 7.45 -9.28 -12.93
C SER A 94 8.45 -8.86 -14.00
N THR A 95 7.95 -8.45 -15.17
CA THR A 95 8.74 -7.88 -16.26
C THR A 95 8.72 -6.34 -16.27
N ALA A 96 8.01 -5.72 -15.31
CA ALA A 96 7.74 -4.28 -15.30
C ALA A 96 8.84 -3.42 -14.65
N GLY A 97 10.02 -3.99 -14.33
CA GLY A 97 11.16 -3.26 -13.76
C GLY A 97 11.30 -3.40 -12.24
N GLU A 98 12.26 -2.67 -11.64
CA GLU A 98 12.51 -2.67 -10.20
C GLU A 98 11.33 -2.01 -9.45
N LEU A 99 11.03 -2.48 -8.24
CA LEU A 99 9.90 -2.03 -7.41
C LEU A 99 8.51 -2.26 -8.03
N SER A 100 8.40 -3.23 -8.95
CA SER A 100 7.12 -3.66 -9.53
C SER A 100 6.50 -4.85 -8.79
N ASP A 101 7.03 -5.14 -7.61
CA ASP A 101 6.55 -6.21 -6.76
C ASP A 101 5.13 -5.92 -6.30
N HIS A 102 4.23 -6.89 -6.44
CA HIS A 102 2.85 -6.74 -6.01
C HIS A 102 2.12 -8.06 -5.95
N PHE A 103 1.14 -8.13 -5.07
CA PHE A 103 0.11 -9.14 -5.10
C PHE A 103 -1.03 -8.71 -6.04
N ASP A 104 -1.35 -9.57 -7.01
CA ASP A 104 -2.51 -9.40 -7.91
C ASP A 104 -3.70 -10.22 -7.37
N PRO A 105 -4.70 -9.57 -6.75
CA PRO A 105 -5.83 -10.27 -6.15
C PRO A 105 -6.76 -10.93 -7.17
N LYS A 106 -6.77 -10.45 -8.43
CA LYS A 106 -7.63 -11.00 -9.49
C LYS A 106 -7.05 -12.28 -10.07
N ALA A 107 -5.74 -12.26 -10.37
CA ALA A 107 -5.03 -13.43 -10.85
C ALA A 107 -4.65 -14.37 -9.70
N ASN A 108 -4.76 -13.93 -8.44
CA ASN A 108 -4.34 -14.64 -7.23
C ASN A 108 -2.89 -15.09 -7.30
N VAL A 109 -1.98 -14.18 -7.68
CA VAL A 109 -0.54 -14.42 -7.82
C VAL A 109 0.27 -13.31 -7.18
N VAL A 110 1.44 -13.62 -6.65
CA VAL A 110 2.46 -12.63 -6.26
C VAL A 110 3.43 -12.48 -7.42
N ARG A 111 3.63 -11.23 -7.88
CA ARG A 111 4.63 -10.91 -8.88
C ARG A 111 5.82 -10.23 -8.22
N LEU A 112 7.01 -10.79 -8.43
CA LEU A 112 8.26 -10.28 -7.89
C LEU A 112 9.17 -9.81 -9.00
N SER A 113 9.73 -8.61 -8.85
CA SER A 113 10.78 -8.10 -9.73
C SER A 113 12.01 -9.01 -9.68
N ASN A 114 12.84 -8.98 -10.73
CA ASN A 114 14.03 -9.81 -10.77
C ASN A 114 14.98 -9.51 -9.59
N ALA A 115 15.14 -8.23 -9.24
CA ALA A 115 15.97 -7.81 -8.12
C ALA A 115 15.50 -8.41 -6.79
N ILE A 116 14.20 -8.42 -6.52
CA ILE A 116 13.64 -8.99 -5.29
C ILE A 116 13.69 -10.53 -5.33
N ALA A 117 13.31 -11.14 -6.43
CA ALA A 117 13.24 -12.60 -6.54
C ALA A 117 14.60 -13.29 -6.37
N THR A 118 15.71 -12.67 -6.82
CA THR A 118 17.02 -13.32 -6.91
C THR A 118 18.03 -12.90 -5.84
N GLN A 119 17.81 -11.80 -5.13
CA GLN A 119 18.77 -11.30 -4.15
C GLN A 119 18.45 -11.77 -2.73
N PRO A 120 19.46 -12.27 -1.99
CA PRO A 120 19.30 -12.68 -0.59
C PRO A 120 19.47 -11.47 0.36
N SER A 121 18.69 -10.42 0.17
CA SER A 121 18.80 -9.17 0.93
C SER A 121 17.68 -8.99 1.95
N VAL A 122 17.91 -8.15 2.96
CA VAL A 122 16.89 -7.75 3.93
C VAL A 122 15.73 -7.01 3.23
N ALA A 123 16.04 -6.19 2.21
CA ALA A 123 14.99 -5.53 1.42
C ALA A 123 14.10 -6.55 0.69
N ALA A 124 14.71 -7.57 0.06
CA ALA A 124 13.94 -8.62 -0.62
C ALA A 124 13.05 -9.39 0.35
N MET A 125 13.59 -9.74 1.53
CA MET A 125 12.82 -10.39 2.60
C MET A 125 11.61 -9.53 3.03
N ALA A 126 11.81 -8.22 3.23
CA ALA A 126 10.78 -7.31 3.67
C ALA A 126 9.65 -7.16 2.62
N VAL A 127 10.02 -6.94 1.34
CA VAL A 127 9.06 -6.76 0.24
C VAL A 127 8.23 -8.02 0.05
N VAL A 128 8.87 -9.20 -0.03
CA VAL A 128 8.16 -10.47 -0.16
C VAL A 128 7.18 -10.69 0.99
N ALA A 129 7.60 -10.44 2.21
CA ALA A 129 6.73 -10.60 3.37
C ALA A 129 5.54 -9.62 3.33
N HIS A 130 5.73 -8.41 2.82
CA HIS A 130 4.64 -7.44 2.60
C HIS A 130 3.60 -7.97 1.61
N GLU A 131 4.04 -8.46 0.45
CA GLU A 131 3.12 -9.03 -0.56
C GLU A 131 2.36 -10.23 -0.01
N LEU A 132 3.02 -11.09 0.78
CA LEU A 132 2.35 -12.18 1.47
C LEU A 132 1.42 -11.70 2.59
N GLY A 133 1.66 -10.52 3.17
CA GLY A 133 0.73 -9.84 4.04
C GLY A 133 -0.58 -9.49 3.33
N HIS A 134 -0.52 -9.01 2.08
CA HIS A 134 -1.71 -8.79 1.24
C HIS A 134 -2.42 -10.10 0.87
N VAL A 135 -1.65 -11.15 0.54
CA VAL A 135 -2.22 -12.49 0.33
C VAL A 135 -3.02 -12.93 1.56
N GLN A 136 -2.45 -12.77 2.75
CA GLN A 136 -3.13 -13.12 3.99
C GLN A 136 -4.39 -12.27 4.22
N GLN A 137 -4.34 -10.95 3.94
CA GLN A 137 -5.51 -10.08 4.01
C GLN A 137 -6.65 -10.58 3.13
N GLN A 138 -6.35 -10.97 1.90
CA GLN A 138 -7.35 -11.52 0.98
C GLN A 138 -7.91 -12.85 1.47
N GLN A 139 -7.03 -13.80 1.82
CA GLN A 139 -7.44 -15.14 2.28
C GLN A 139 -8.29 -15.07 3.55
N TRP A 140 -8.03 -14.10 4.41
CA TRP A 140 -8.79 -13.88 5.63
C TRP A 140 -9.99 -12.95 5.46
N ARG A 141 -10.22 -12.43 4.26
CA ARG A 141 -11.26 -11.44 3.95
C ARG A 141 -11.20 -10.26 4.93
N SER A 142 -10.01 -9.66 5.02
CA SER A 142 -9.80 -8.48 5.89
C SER A 142 -10.84 -7.40 5.55
N PRO A 143 -11.59 -6.87 6.54
CA PRO A 143 -12.55 -5.78 6.29
C PRO A 143 -11.92 -4.57 5.60
N LEU A 144 -10.67 -4.24 5.96
CA LEU A 144 -9.92 -3.13 5.35
C LEU A 144 -9.74 -3.33 3.85
N MET A 145 -9.33 -4.54 3.43
CA MET A 145 -9.13 -4.86 2.02
C MET A 145 -10.46 -4.89 1.26
N VAL A 146 -11.50 -5.47 1.84
CA VAL A 146 -12.84 -5.50 1.24
C VAL A 146 -13.38 -4.09 1.00
N THR A 147 -13.23 -3.19 1.99
CA THR A 147 -13.64 -1.79 1.85
C THR A 147 -12.85 -1.05 0.77
N ARG A 148 -11.53 -1.24 0.72
CA ARG A 148 -10.68 -0.68 -0.34
C ARG A 148 -11.12 -1.18 -1.72
N ASP A 149 -11.30 -2.49 -1.89
CA ASP A 149 -11.65 -3.10 -3.17
C ASP A 149 -13.04 -2.65 -3.67
N PHE A 150 -13.98 -2.36 -2.76
CA PHE A 150 -15.28 -1.77 -3.10
C PHE A 150 -15.14 -0.37 -3.72
N LEU A 151 -14.13 0.41 -3.36
CA LEU A 151 -13.89 1.75 -3.89
C LEU A 151 -13.15 1.74 -5.25
N VAL A 152 -12.44 0.65 -5.59
CA VAL A 152 -11.62 0.56 -6.82
C VAL A 152 -12.40 0.86 -8.11
N PRO A 153 -13.63 0.37 -8.33
CA PRO A 153 -14.38 0.68 -9.56
C PRO A 153 -14.66 2.17 -9.73
N ALA A 154 -15.01 2.88 -8.65
CA ALA A 154 -15.27 4.31 -8.69
C ALA A 154 -14.03 5.11 -9.08
N LEU A 155 -12.84 4.66 -8.65
CA LEU A 155 -11.58 5.34 -8.94
C LEU A 155 -11.14 5.30 -10.39
N ARG A 156 -11.63 4.35 -11.18
CA ARG A 156 -11.29 4.28 -12.60
C ARG A 156 -11.75 5.52 -13.37
N PHE A 157 -12.83 6.13 -12.93
CA PHE A 157 -13.47 7.25 -13.61
C PHE A 157 -13.37 8.55 -12.82
N SER A 158 -13.34 8.48 -11.48
CA SER A 158 -13.41 9.67 -10.61
C SER A 158 -12.33 10.71 -10.87
N PRO A 159 -11.03 10.38 -11.05
CA PRO A 159 -10.03 11.41 -11.28
C PRO A 159 -10.28 12.16 -12.59
N THR A 160 -10.47 11.43 -13.69
CA THR A 160 -10.70 12.03 -15.02
C THR A 160 -11.99 12.85 -15.05
N LEU A 161 -13.06 12.29 -14.50
CA LEU A 161 -14.35 12.97 -14.45
C LEU A 161 -14.29 14.22 -13.58
N SER A 162 -13.60 14.17 -12.44
CA SER A 162 -13.38 15.33 -11.58
C SER A 162 -12.73 16.49 -12.34
N TYR A 163 -11.60 16.23 -13.03
CA TYR A 163 -10.91 17.26 -13.80
C TYR A 163 -11.77 17.81 -14.93
N ILE A 164 -12.50 16.96 -15.66
CA ILE A 164 -13.42 17.39 -16.73
C ILE A 164 -14.50 18.32 -16.16
N LEU A 165 -15.13 17.93 -15.06
CA LEU A 165 -16.20 18.72 -14.42
C LEU A 165 -15.70 20.06 -13.88
N ILE A 166 -14.52 20.07 -13.24
CA ILE A 166 -13.91 21.30 -12.75
C ILE A 166 -13.58 22.24 -13.92
N PHE A 167 -12.99 21.70 -14.99
CA PHE A 167 -12.65 22.49 -16.17
C PHE A 167 -13.90 23.04 -16.87
N ALA A 168 -14.91 22.20 -17.06
CA ALA A 168 -16.21 22.65 -17.61
C ALA A 168 -16.87 23.70 -16.71
N GLY A 169 -16.84 23.51 -15.38
CA GLY A 169 -17.36 24.48 -14.42
C GLY A 169 -16.68 25.85 -14.51
N LEU A 170 -15.38 25.88 -14.83
CA LEU A 170 -14.64 27.12 -15.05
C LEU A 170 -15.04 27.80 -16.36
N ILE A 171 -15.12 27.04 -17.46
CA ILE A 171 -15.48 27.58 -18.79
C ILE A 171 -16.91 28.14 -18.79
N PHE A 172 -17.84 27.37 -18.25
CA PHE A 172 -19.26 27.74 -18.24
C PHE A 172 -19.66 28.59 -17.03
N SER A 173 -18.68 28.97 -16.17
CA SER A 173 -18.94 29.72 -14.93
C SER A 173 -20.00 29.06 -14.03
N SER A 174 -20.06 27.73 -14.04
CA SER A 174 -21.05 26.94 -13.31
C SER A 174 -20.53 26.44 -11.98
N SER A 175 -21.01 27.00 -10.87
CA SER A 175 -20.65 26.54 -9.52
C SER A 175 -21.11 25.11 -9.26
N GLY A 176 -22.23 24.67 -9.85
CA GLY A 176 -22.71 23.29 -9.72
C GLY A 176 -21.73 22.25 -10.31
N LEU A 177 -21.18 22.52 -11.49
CA LEU A 177 -20.17 21.66 -12.10
C LEU A 177 -18.88 21.63 -11.30
N LEU A 178 -18.45 22.76 -10.72
CA LEU A 178 -17.28 22.82 -9.85
C LEU A 178 -17.46 21.93 -8.62
N TRP A 179 -18.58 22.09 -7.90
CA TRP A 179 -18.84 21.27 -6.71
C TRP A 179 -19.01 19.79 -7.02
N LEU A 180 -19.60 19.46 -8.18
CA LEU A 180 -19.67 18.07 -8.63
C LEU A 180 -18.28 17.50 -8.89
N GLY A 181 -17.40 18.26 -9.53
CA GLY A 181 -16.00 17.89 -9.72
C GLY A 181 -15.24 17.69 -8.39
N VAL A 182 -15.47 18.60 -7.41
CA VAL A 182 -14.93 18.46 -6.04
C VAL A 182 -15.41 17.16 -5.39
N ALA A 183 -16.69 16.83 -5.53
CA ALA A 183 -17.24 15.58 -4.97
C ALA A 183 -16.59 14.34 -5.57
N PHE A 184 -16.39 14.30 -6.89
CA PHE A 184 -15.66 13.18 -7.53
C PHE A 184 -14.20 13.11 -7.10
N PHE A 185 -13.52 14.24 -6.93
CA PHE A 185 -12.14 14.22 -6.41
C PHE A 185 -12.09 13.78 -4.93
N GLY A 186 -13.11 14.08 -4.17
CA GLY A 186 -13.30 13.59 -2.81
C GLY A 186 -13.23 12.07 -2.70
N LEU A 187 -13.74 11.33 -3.71
CA LEU A 187 -13.61 9.86 -3.75
C LEU A 187 -12.15 9.41 -3.90
N VAL A 188 -11.33 10.16 -4.64
CA VAL A 188 -9.88 9.89 -4.76
C VAL A 188 -9.19 10.05 -3.41
N VAL A 189 -9.53 11.12 -2.68
CA VAL A 189 -8.97 11.36 -1.33
C VAL A 189 -9.42 10.30 -0.35
N LEU A 190 -10.71 9.94 -0.36
CA LEU A 190 -11.22 8.85 0.47
C LEU A 190 -10.48 7.55 0.23
N PHE A 191 -10.26 7.18 -1.04
CA PHE A 191 -9.49 5.99 -1.36
C PHE A 191 -8.06 6.06 -0.86
N ALA A 192 -7.37 7.18 -1.06
CA ALA A 192 -6.01 7.36 -0.56
C ALA A 192 -5.95 7.16 0.97
N ILE A 193 -6.93 7.72 1.72
CA ILE A 193 -7.04 7.55 3.17
C ILE A 193 -7.32 6.09 3.55
N PHE A 194 -8.27 5.42 2.87
CA PHE A 194 -8.60 4.01 3.16
C PHE A 194 -7.50 3.03 2.77
N THR A 195 -6.62 3.41 1.83
CA THR A 195 -5.46 2.59 1.46
C THR A 195 -4.42 2.53 2.59
N LEU A 196 -4.23 3.61 3.37
CA LEU A 196 -3.23 3.66 4.45
C LEU A 196 -3.37 2.52 5.47
N PRO A 197 -4.54 2.28 6.10
CA PRO A 197 -4.67 1.18 7.06
C PRO A 197 -4.49 -0.20 6.41
N VAL A 198 -4.81 -0.38 5.12
CA VAL A 198 -4.56 -1.63 4.38
C VAL A 198 -3.06 -1.91 4.29
N GLU A 199 -2.28 -0.91 3.88
CA GLU A 199 -0.83 -1.01 3.70
C GLU A 199 -0.09 -1.21 5.03
N PHE A 200 -0.51 -0.50 6.07
CA PHE A 200 0.03 -0.71 7.42
C PHE A 200 -0.29 -2.09 7.97
N ASP A 201 -1.50 -2.61 7.74
CA ASP A 201 -1.88 -3.96 8.17
C ASP A 201 -1.13 -5.03 7.38
N ALA A 202 -0.94 -4.87 6.05
CA ALA A 202 -0.12 -5.76 5.24
C ALA A 202 1.33 -5.82 5.74
N SER A 203 1.94 -4.67 6.02
CA SER A 203 3.30 -4.58 6.58
C SER A 203 3.40 -5.26 7.95
N ARG A 204 2.42 -5.05 8.83
CA ARG A 204 2.38 -5.72 10.15
C ARG A 204 2.25 -7.24 10.03
N ARG A 205 1.41 -7.71 9.09
CA ARG A 205 1.24 -9.15 8.81
C ARG A 205 2.52 -9.74 8.24
N GLY A 206 3.18 -9.07 7.30
CA GLY A 206 4.46 -9.50 6.74
C GLY A 206 5.54 -9.64 7.82
N LEU A 207 5.71 -8.63 8.68
CA LEU A 207 6.66 -8.70 9.79
C LEU A 207 6.32 -9.83 10.79
N ARG A 208 5.03 -10.07 11.03
CA ARG A 208 4.58 -11.18 11.88
C ARG A 208 4.89 -12.53 11.24
N LEU A 209 4.58 -12.69 9.94
CA LEU A 209 4.91 -13.93 9.20
C LEU A 209 6.40 -14.25 9.30
N LEU A 210 7.28 -13.28 9.05
CA LEU A 210 8.74 -13.48 9.15
C LEU A 210 9.17 -13.91 10.55
N ARG A 211 8.55 -13.35 11.60
CA ARG A 211 8.88 -13.67 12.99
C ARG A 211 8.37 -15.06 13.39
N GLU A 212 7.09 -15.35 13.11
CA GLU A 212 6.45 -16.61 13.50
C GLU A 212 7.05 -17.82 12.77
N THR A 213 7.50 -17.62 11.53
CA THR A 213 8.19 -18.67 10.75
C THR A 213 9.68 -18.79 11.05
N GLY A 214 10.26 -17.93 11.90
CA GLY A 214 11.68 -17.95 12.26
C GLY A 214 12.62 -17.55 11.12
N LEU A 215 12.13 -16.83 10.09
CA LEU A 215 12.96 -16.35 8.98
C LEU A 215 13.66 -15.03 9.30
N MET A 216 13.12 -14.24 10.22
CA MET A 216 13.74 -13.03 10.75
C MET A 216 14.48 -13.38 12.04
N GLN A 217 15.80 -13.67 11.93
CA GLN A 217 16.57 -14.26 13.01
C GLN A 217 17.39 -13.23 13.80
N THR A 218 17.63 -12.06 13.23
CA THR A 218 18.47 -11.03 13.86
C THR A 218 17.74 -9.72 14.06
N GLU A 219 18.20 -8.90 15.00
CA GLU A 219 17.72 -7.53 15.16
C GLU A 219 18.00 -6.67 13.92
N GLN A 220 19.06 -6.97 13.17
CA GLN A 220 19.39 -6.30 11.93
C GLN A 220 18.31 -6.55 10.86
N ASP A 221 17.86 -7.81 10.70
CA ASP A 221 16.75 -8.15 9.82
C ASP A 221 15.48 -7.40 10.22
N ALA A 222 15.17 -7.42 11.52
CA ALA A 222 13.98 -6.77 12.05
C ALA A 222 14.01 -5.24 11.86
N ALA A 223 15.15 -4.61 12.11
CA ALA A 223 15.34 -3.18 11.90
C ALA A 223 15.24 -2.80 10.42
N GLY A 224 15.89 -3.59 9.55
CA GLY A 224 15.89 -3.36 8.11
C GLY A 224 14.53 -3.59 7.48
N ALA A 225 13.86 -4.68 7.82
CA ALA A 225 12.51 -4.95 7.32
C ALA A 225 11.53 -3.83 7.73
N ARG A 226 11.56 -3.41 9.01
CA ARG A 226 10.75 -2.27 9.47
C ARG A 226 11.09 -0.99 8.72
N ALA A 227 12.38 -0.68 8.51
CA ALA A 227 12.79 0.53 7.79
C ALA A 227 12.28 0.55 6.34
N VAL A 228 12.45 -0.57 5.61
CA VAL A 228 11.98 -0.69 4.21
C VAL A 228 10.46 -0.53 4.13
N LEU A 229 9.70 -1.23 5.00
CA LEU A 229 8.25 -1.17 5.00
C LEU A 229 7.72 0.20 5.46
N THR A 230 8.40 0.88 6.40
CA THR A 230 8.05 2.25 6.79
C THR A 230 8.29 3.22 5.62
N ALA A 231 9.43 3.10 4.93
CA ALA A 231 9.73 3.94 3.78
C ALA A 231 8.70 3.74 2.65
N ALA A 232 8.29 2.50 2.39
CA ALA A 232 7.21 2.20 1.45
C ALA A 232 5.87 2.80 1.89
N ALA A 233 5.50 2.66 3.16
CA ALA A 233 4.26 3.20 3.71
C ALA A 233 4.19 4.74 3.62
N LEU A 234 5.31 5.44 3.77
CA LEU A 234 5.38 6.90 3.61
C LEU A 234 5.03 7.36 2.19
N THR A 235 5.17 6.52 1.16
CA THR A 235 4.70 6.87 -0.20
C THR A 235 3.19 7.03 -0.24
N TYR A 236 2.46 6.17 0.46
CA TYR A 236 1.00 6.27 0.58
C TYR A 236 0.57 7.47 1.42
N VAL A 237 1.31 7.78 2.50
CA VAL A 237 1.07 8.99 3.30
C VAL A 237 1.30 10.24 2.45
N GLY A 238 2.38 10.30 1.68
CA GLY A 238 2.67 11.40 0.75
C GLY A 238 1.57 11.55 -0.31
N ALA A 239 1.12 10.43 -0.90
CA ALA A 239 0.03 10.44 -1.88
C ALA A 239 -1.30 10.95 -1.28
N ALA A 240 -1.64 10.53 -0.06
CA ALA A 240 -2.82 11.03 0.62
C ALA A 240 -2.71 12.52 0.96
N ALA A 241 -1.56 12.97 1.46
CA ALA A 241 -1.31 14.38 1.76
C ALA A 241 -1.44 15.27 0.51
N THR A 242 -0.84 14.87 -0.60
CA THR A 242 -0.93 15.62 -1.87
C THR A 242 -2.35 15.62 -2.43
N ALA A 243 -3.09 14.53 -2.33
CA ALA A 243 -4.49 14.46 -2.72
C ALA A 243 -5.37 15.40 -1.86
N ILE A 244 -5.12 15.49 -0.56
CA ILE A 244 -5.82 16.42 0.34
C ILE A 244 -5.52 17.87 -0.05
N LEU A 245 -4.26 18.24 -0.30
CA LEU A 245 -3.89 19.59 -0.74
C LEU A 245 -4.61 19.97 -2.03
N GLN A 246 -4.66 19.05 -2.99
CA GLN A 246 -5.37 19.25 -4.25
C GLN A 246 -6.88 19.42 -4.04
N LEU A 247 -7.50 18.61 -3.16
CA LEU A 247 -8.93 18.74 -2.83
C LEU A 247 -9.23 20.09 -2.19
N LEU A 248 -8.40 20.53 -1.23
CA LEU A 248 -8.57 21.82 -0.57
C LEU A 248 -8.53 22.98 -1.58
N TYR A 249 -7.61 22.91 -2.53
CA TYR A 249 -7.56 23.91 -3.61
C TYR A 249 -8.85 23.91 -4.45
N PHE A 250 -9.37 22.74 -4.81
CA PHE A 250 -10.62 22.64 -5.58
C PHE A 250 -11.82 23.18 -4.79
N VAL A 251 -11.87 22.91 -3.48
CA VAL A 251 -12.91 23.50 -2.59
C VAL A 251 -12.81 25.02 -2.56
N MET A 252 -11.60 25.58 -2.41
CA MET A 252 -11.39 27.03 -2.45
C MET A 252 -11.82 27.64 -3.79
N LEU A 253 -11.49 26.95 -4.89
CA LEU A 253 -11.85 27.40 -6.23
C LEU A 253 -13.37 27.41 -6.45
N ALA A 254 -14.07 26.37 -5.98
CA ALA A 254 -15.53 26.27 -6.06
C ALA A 254 -16.24 27.26 -5.12
N GLY A 255 -15.69 27.49 -3.91
CA GLY A 255 -16.24 28.42 -2.93
C GLY A 255 -16.06 29.89 -3.29
N GLY A 256 -14.94 30.24 -3.93
CA GLY A 256 -14.65 31.63 -4.33
C GLY A 256 -15.53 32.19 -5.46
N ARG A 257 -16.37 31.37 -6.08
CA ARG A 257 -17.30 31.74 -7.15
C ARG A 257 -18.77 31.75 -6.72
N ARG A 258 -19.02 31.96 -5.46
CA ARG A 258 -20.38 31.95 -4.89
C ARG A 258 -21.16 33.29 -5.01
N ASN A 259 -20.66 34.22 -5.86
CA ASN A 259 -21.33 35.50 -6.15
C ASN A 259 -21.62 35.62 -7.64
#